data_9d434783dcf74b22b6a2883f21dabba2
#
_entry.id   9d434783dcf74b22b6a2883f21dabba2
#
_cell.length_a   1.000
_cell.length_b   1.000
_cell.length_c   1.000
_cell.angle_alpha   90.00
_cell.angle_beta   90.00
_cell.angle_gamma   90.00
#
_symmetry.space_group_name_H-M   'P 1'
#
loop_
_entity.id
_entity.type
_entity.pdbx_description
1 polymer ?
#
loop_
_entity_poly.entity_id
_entity_poly.type
_entity_poly.pdbx_seq_one_letter_code
_entity_poly.pdbx_strand_id
1 'polypeptide(L)'
;YILKSIYKNMTQNCSCGKHCITTKENMAGKIAELNPCENCEDVAIKKFSPLNELIDFNELDSDYKKCKCGKRPIDIVMSHVLKIMIEEEIIPQNATLRRHSPVPLPCFYYSTQMAQFIGKDSLVLIHPDFNKKVAKRLTDEVDEVKGVLKGNPQEVNGMIDKDSHIKNFELLSGCCNRSDVMRTLIKNNDEMEKIIINKDQHKYHIEVAPTTGEKLIKLHNYLENSNIKKGTAIDGMCGNGSIGIYLLKYGFEKVIFNDVY
;
A
#
# COMPACT_ATOMS: atom_id res chain seq x y z
N TYR A 1 5.80 25.68 -2.61
CA TYR A 1 4.77 25.93 -1.61
C TYR A 1 5.41 26.00 -0.23
N ILE A 2 5.17 27.11 0.51
CA ILE A 2 5.72 27.36 1.83
C ILE A 2 4.81 26.68 2.85
N LEU A 3 5.20 25.51 3.35
CA LEU A 3 4.53 24.87 4.48
C LEU A 3 5.08 25.44 5.80
N LYS A 4 4.67 26.68 6.14
CA LYS A 4 4.66 27.09 7.54
C LYS A 4 3.34 26.63 8.14
N SER A 5 3.40 25.66 9.05
CA SER A 5 2.35 25.35 10.03
C SER A 5 0.94 25.15 9.47
N ILE A 6 0.68 24.03 8.80
CA ILE A 6 -0.69 23.54 8.60
C ILE A 6 -0.84 22.17 9.29
N TYR A 7 -0.44 22.08 10.56
CA TYR A 7 -0.84 21.01 11.45
C TYR A 7 -1.92 21.54 12.44
N LYS A 8 -2.99 22.13 11.89
CA LYS A 8 -4.22 22.35 12.66
C LYS A 8 -5.31 21.48 12.02
N ASN A 9 -5.63 20.38 12.70
CA ASN A 9 -6.90 19.62 12.64
C ASN A 9 -7.58 19.56 11.26
N MET A 10 -6.88 19.10 10.25
CA MET A 10 -7.56 18.59 9.06
C MET A 10 -7.87 17.11 9.31
N THR A 11 -9.05 16.82 9.79
CA THR A 11 -9.69 15.52 9.54
C THR A 11 -9.92 15.43 8.04
N GLN A 12 -8.88 15.10 7.28
CA GLN A 12 -9.03 14.83 5.86
C GLN A 12 -9.78 13.50 5.76
N ASN A 13 -11.07 13.60 5.54
CA ASN A 13 -11.86 12.45 5.16
C ASN A 13 -11.36 11.96 3.80
N CYS A 14 -11.18 10.65 3.66
CA CYS A 14 -10.91 10.05 2.37
C CYS A 14 -12.07 10.34 1.42
N SER A 15 -11.77 10.54 0.13
CA SER A 15 -12.77 10.76 -0.92
C SER A 15 -13.85 9.68 -0.99
N CYS A 16 -13.59 8.49 -0.45
CA CYS A 16 -14.58 7.41 -0.35
C CYS A 16 -15.55 7.52 0.84
N GLY A 17 -15.43 8.55 1.67
CA GLY A 17 -16.26 8.73 2.88
C GLY A 17 -15.92 7.82 4.06
N LYS A 18 -14.99 6.88 3.91
CA LYS A 18 -14.53 5.97 4.98
C LYS A 18 -13.29 6.54 5.69
N HIS A 19 -13.02 6.04 6.90
CA HIS A 19 -11.83 6.40 7.71
C HIS A 19 -10.55 5.72 7.22
N CYS A 20 -10.16 6.01 5.97
CA CYS A 20 -8.98 5.39 5.35
C CYS A 20 -7.65 6.01 5.81
N ILE A 21 -7.71 7.24 6.33
CA ILE A 21 -6.51 8.01 6.68
C ILE A 21 -5.89 7.46 7.97
N THR A 22 -4.59 7.24 7.93
CA THR A 22 -3.82 6.92 9.13
C THR A 22 -3.31 8.20 9.77
N THR A 23 -3.55 8.34 11.07
CA THR A 23 -3.06 9.44 11.92
C THR A 23 -2.12 8.89 12.99
N LYS A 24 -1.47 9.77 13.75
CA LYS A 24 -0.64 9.33 14.89
C LYS A 24 -1.46 8.56 15.93
N GLU A 25 -2.70 8.99 16.15
CA GLU A 25 -3.60 8.45 17.18
C GLU A 25 -4.06 7.02 16.85
N ASN A 26 -4.38 6.73 15.57
CA ASN A 26 -4.88 5.41 15.17
C ASN A 26 -3.78 4.46 14.68
N MET A 27 -2.55 4.94 14.48
CA MET A 27 -1.44 4.17 13.92
C MET A 27 -1.08 2.95 14.77
N ALA A 28 -1.03 3.10 16.10
CA ALA A 28 -0.68 1.98 16.99
C ALA A 28 -1.67 0.81 16.88
N GLY A 29 -2.97 1.12 16.82
CA GLY A 29 -4.02 0.12 16.57
C GLY A 29 -3.84 -0.58 15.22
N LYS A 30 -3.62 0.18 14.15
CA LYS A 30 -3.38 -0.39 12.82
C LYS A 30 -2.12 -1.27 12.74
N ILE A 31 -1.06 -0.93 13.48
CA ILE A 31 0.14 -1.79 13.59
C ILE A 31 -0.22 -3.10 14.29
N ALA A 32 -0.97 -3.04 15.39
CA ALA A 32 -1.38 -4.24 16.11
C ALA A 32 -2.28 -5.15 15.25
N GLU A 33 -3.14 -4.56 14.42
CA GLU A 33 -3.99 -5.29 13.47
C GLU A 33 -3.21 -6.08 12.40
N LEU A 34 -1.94 -5.79 12.14
CA LEU A 34 -1.13 -6.58 11.21
C LEU A 34 -0.80 -7.98 11.74
N ASN A 35 -0.79 -8.16 13.05
CA ASN A 35 -0.44 -9.44 13.66
C ASN A 35 -1.61 -10.43 13.56
N PRO A 36 -1.35 -11.72 13.28
CA PRO A 36 -2.36 -12.77 13.39
C PRO A 36 -2.79 -12.96 14.85
N CYS A 37 -3.99 -13.47 15.09
CA CYS A 37 -4.36 -13.96 16.40
C CYS A 37 -3.86 -15.41 16.59
N GLU A 38 -3.94 -15.92 17.82
CA GLU A 38 -3.47 -17.27 18.17
C GLU A 38 -4.19 -18.38 17.40
N ASN A 39 -5.39 -18.13 16.89
CA ASN A 39 -6.21 -19.10 16.15
C ASN A 39 -6.08 -18.92 14.61
N CYS A 40 -5.19 -18.07 14.13
CA CYS A 40 -4.94 -17.94 12.68
C CYS A 40 -4.08 -19.13 12.23
N GLU A 41 -4.64 -19.96 11.38
CA GLU A 41 -3.94 -21.12 10.80
C GLU A 41 -3.40 -20.79 9.41
N ASP A 42 -2.12 -21.03 9.19
CA ASP A 42 -1.51 -20.89 7.86
C ASP A 42 -1.97 -22.03 6.94
N VAL A 43 -2.15 -21.69 5.66
CA VAL A 43 -2.56 -22.65 4.64
C VAL A 43 -1.52 -22.64 3.52
N ALA A 44 -0.79 -23.73 3.41
CA ALA A 44 0.20 -23.91 2.36
C ALA A 44 -0.49 -24.23 1.02
N ILE A 45 -0.31 -23.36 0.03
CA ILE A 45 -0.81 -23.55 -1.35
C ILE A 45 0.38 -23.76 -2.30
N LYS A 46 0.28 -24.74 -3.19
CA LYS A 46 1.26 -24.96 -4.26
C LYS A 46 1.12 -23.90 -5.35
N LYS A 47 1.79 -22.75 -5.19
CA LYS A 47 1.62 -21.54 -6.03
C LYS A 47 1.89 -21.72 -7.53
N PHE A 48 2.54 -22.81 -7.94
CA PHE A 48 2.85 -23.12 -9.34
C PHE A 48 1.87 -24.11 -10.00
N SER A 49 0.97 -24.71 -9.22
CA SER A 49 -0.05 -25.62 -9.72
C SER A 49 -1.31 -24.86 -10.15
N PRO A 50 -2.08 -25.36 -11.13
CA PRO A 50 -3.37 -24.79 -11.46
C PRO A 50 -4.29 -24.70 -10.25
N LEU A 51 -4.95 -23.55 -10.07
CA LEU A 51 -5.73 -23.30 -8.86
C LEU A 51 -6.95 -24.22 -8.75
N ASN A 52 -7.60 -24.52 -9.85
CA ASN A 52 -8.76 -25.41 -9.93
C ASN A 52 -8.45 -26.89 -9.60
N GLU A 53 -7.17 -27.28 -9.57
CA GLU A 53 -6.73 -28.60 -9.08
C GLU A 53 -6.49 -28.62 -7.56
N LEU A 54 -6.38 -27.45 -6.92
CA LEU A 54 -6.02 -27.31 -5.51
C LEU A 54 -7.20 -26.97 -4.62
N ILE A 55 -8.18 -26.25 -5.13
CA ILE A 55 -9.33 -25.75 -4.35
C ILE A 55 -10.59 -25.92 -5.18
N ASP A 56 -11.65 -26.45 -4.57
CA ASP A 56 -12.97 -26.44 -5.19
C ASP A 56 -13.52 -24.99 -5.20
N PHE A 57 -13.78 -24.49 -6.41
CA PHE A 57 -14.30 -23.14 -6.58
C PHE A 57 -15.72 -22.95 -6.00
N ASN A 58 -16.49 -24.02 -5.82
CA ASN A 58 -17.80 -23.94 -5.19
C ASN A 58 -17.71 -23.64 -3.68
N GLU A 59 -16.60 -24.02 -3.03
CA GLU A 59 -16.35 -23.76 -1.61
C GLU A 59 -15.61 -22.45 -1.37
N LEU A 60 -14.93 -21.90 -2.41
CA LEU A 60 -14.09 -20.73 -2.29
C LEU A 60 -14.89 -19.44 -2.34
N ASP A 61 -15.28 -18.96 -1.17
CA ASP A 61 -16.01 -17.71 -0.94
C ASP A 61 -15.29 -16.80 0.08
N SER A 62 -15.97 -15.77 0.57
CA SER A 62 -15.40 -14.83 1.56
C SER A 62 -15.20 -15.44 2.94
N ASP A 63 -15.83 -16.56 3.26
CA ASP A 63 -15.72 -17.25 4.55
C ASP A 63 -14.76 -18.45 4.52
N TYR A 64 -14.37 -18.90 3.32
CA TYR A 64 -13.44 -20.01 3.17
C TYR A 64 -12.11 -19.74 3.88
N LYS A 65 -11.78 -20.61 4.85
CA LYS A 65 -10.57 -20.48 5.71
C LYS A 65 -10.47 -19.15 6.49
N LYS A 66 -11.59 -18.51 6.76
CA LYS A 66 -11.63 -17.28 7.56
C LYS A 66 -11.50 -17.61 9.05
N CYS A 67 -10.54 -16.97 9.70
CA CYS A 67 -10.36 -17.07 11.15
C CYS A 67 -11.50 -16.33 11.88
N LYS A 68 -11.81 -16.73 13.11
CA LYS A 68 -12.78 -16.04 13.98
C LYS A 68 -12.45 -14.56 14.22
N CYS A 69 -11.19 -14.15 14.06
CA CYS A 69 -10.79 -12.74 14.11
C CYS A 69 -11.11 -11.95 12.82
N GLY A 70 -11.71 -12.58 11.82
CA GLY A 70 -12.09 -11.97 10.55
C GLY A 70 -10.99 -11.93 9.50
N LYS A 71 -9.82 -12.48 9.74
CA LYS A 71 -8.70 -12.50 8.79
C LYS A 71 -8.62 -13.82 8.04
N ARG A 72 -8.08 -13.76 6.81
CA ARG A 72 -7.74 -14.93 5.99
C ARG A 72 -6.25 -14.93 5.61
N PRO A 73 -5.64 -16.11 5.40
CA PRO A 73 -4.32 -16.18 4.78
C PRO A 73 -4.31 -15.47 3.43
N ILE A 74 -3.27 -14.70 3.14
CA ILE A 74 -3.20 -13.91 1.89
C ILE A 74 -3.30 -14.81 0.64
N ASP A 75 -2.74 -16.01 0.69
CA ASP A 75 -2.79 -16.95 -0.43
C ASP A 75 -4.24 -17.43 -0.70
N ILE A 76 -5.06 -17.57 0.33
CA ILE A 76 -6.50 -17.87 0.20
C ILE A 76 -7.25 -16.67 -0.39
N VAL A 77 -6.98 -15.46 0.10
CA VAL A 77 -7.57 -14.24 -0.48
C VAL A 77 -7.24 -14.10 -1.95
N MET A 78 -5.96 -14.31 -2.31
CA MET A 78 -5.52 -14.25 -3.71
C MET A 78 -6.09 -15.40 -4.55
N SER A 79 -6.34 -16.57 -3.97
CA SER A 79 -7.04 -17.67 -4.64
C SER A 79 -8.49 -17.27 -4.98
N HIS A 80 -9.20 -16.62 -4.06
CA HIS A 80 -10.56 -16.13 -4.31
C HIS A 80 -10.57 -15.04 -5.40
N VAL A 81 -9.58 -14.16 -5.41
CA VAL A 81 -9.38 -13.17 -6.48
C VAL A 81 -9.16 -13.87 -7.85
N LEU A 82 -8.29 -14.88 -7.91
CA LEU A 82 -8.03 -15.62 -9.16
C LEU A 82 -9.26 -16.38 -9.64
N LYS A 83 -10.03 -17.00 -8.74
CA LYS A 83 -11.32 -17.63 -9.10
C LYS A 83 -12.20 -16.66 -9.89
N ILE A 84 -12.43 -15.45 -9.36
CA ILE A 84 -13.24 -14.43 -10.03
C ILE A 84 -12.65 -14.05 -11.40
N MET A 85 -11.31 -13.90 -11.49
CA MET A 85 -10.63 -13.58 -12.76
C MET A 85 -10.74 -14.70 -13.79
N ILE A 86 -10.74 -15.96 -13.35
CA ILE A 86 -10.97 -17.15 -14.20
C ILE A 86 -12.41 -17.19 -14.70
N GLU A 87 -13.39 -17.02 -13.81
CA GLU A 87 -14.83 -17.01 -14.13
C GLU A 87 -15.19 -15.89 -15.12
N GLU A 88 -14.49 -14.78 -15.05
CA GLU A 88 -14.67 -13.63 -15.96
C GLU A 88 -13.74 -13.67 -17.18
N GLU A 89 -13.07 -14.81 -17.42
CA GLU A 89 -12.21 -15.07 -18.58
C GLU A 89 -11.06 -14.07 -18.78
N ILE A 90 -10.62 -13.37 -17.71
CA ILE A 90 -9.46 -12.47 -17.75
C ILE A 90 -8.15 -13.24 -17.78
N ILE A 91 -8.12 -14.40 -17.12
CA ILE A 91 -6.98 -15.30 -17.07
C ILE A 91 -7.42 -16.72 -17.44
N PRO A 92 -6.50 -17.59 -17.89
CA PRO A 92 -6.85 -18.93 -18.34
C PRO A 92 -7.33 -19.83 -17.19
N GLN A 93 -8.10 -20.89 -17.54
CA GLN A 93 -8.64 -21.87 -16.59
C GLN A 93 -7.55 -22.59 -15.74
N ASN A 94 -6.37 -22.78 -16.30
CA ASN A 94 -5.20 -23.36 -15.62
C ASN A 94 -4.32 -22.33 -14.94
N ALA A 95 -4.87 -21.18 -14.56
CA ALA A 95 -4.14 -20.11 -13.90
C ALA A 95 -3.53 -20.57 -12.56
N THR A 96 -2.38 -20.01 -12.24
CA THR A 96 -1.62 -20.30 -11.03
C THR A 96 -1.40 -19.03 -10.22
N LEU A 97 -1.37 -19.12 -8.91
CA LEU A 97 -1.10 -17.97 -8.03
C LEU A 97 0.22 -17.26 -8.38
N ARG A 98 1.25 -18.02 -8.74
CA ARG A 98 2.57 -17.44 -9.01
C ARG A 98 2.62 -16.58 -10.26
N ARG A 99 1.88 -16.94 -11.31
CA ARG A 99 2.02 -16.32 -12.63
C ARG A 99 0.91 -15.30 -12.94
N HIS A 100 -0.27 -15.51 -12.36
CA HIS A 100 -1.47 -14.80 -12.80
C HIS A 100 -2.10 -13.92 -11.72
N SER A 101 -1.56 -13.94 -10.48
CA SER A 101 -2.07 -13.05 -9.44
C SER A 101 -1.84 -11.59 -9.79
N PRO A 102 -2.85 -10.74 -9.60
CA PRO A 102 -2.64 -9.30 -9.57
C PRO A 102 -1.68 -8.93 -8.43
N VAL A 103 -1.10 -7.75 -8.51
CA VAL A 103 -0.25 -7.25 -7.43
C VAL A 103 -1.13 -6.80 -6.27
N PRO A 104 -1.03 -7.44 -5.09
CA PRO A 104 -1.73 -7.01 -3.90
C PRO A 104 -0.93 -5.93 -3.18
N LEU A 105 -1.52 -4.77 -2.98
CA LEU A 105 -0.94 -3.66 -2.23
C LEU A 105 -1.68 -3.51 -0.90
N PRO A 106 -1.01 -3.71 0.26
CA PRO A 106 -1.64 -3.46 1.55
C PRO A 106 -2.10 -2.01 1.69
N CYS A 107 -3.29 -1.80 2.21
CA CYS A 107 -3.82 -0.46 2.48
C CYS A 107 -3.07 0.25 3.61
N PHE A 108 -2.50 -0.52 4.53
CA PHE A 108 -1.62 -0.05 5.58
C PHE A 108 -0.30 -0.81 5.50
N TYR A 109 0.78 -0.09 5.29
CA TYR A 109 2.11 -0.68 5.19
C TYR A 109 3.00 -0.17 6.33
N TYR A 110 3.52 -1.11 7.11
CA TYR A 110 4.44 -0.84 8.20
C TYR A 110 5.54 -1.89 8.23
N SER A 111 6.81 -1.46 8.09
CA SER A 111 7.93 -2.39 8.05
C SER A 111 8.00 -3.25 6.76
N THR A 112 8.97 -4.13 6.69
CA THR A 112 9.36 -4.88 5.48
C THR A 112 8.54 -6.14 5.22
N GLN A 113 7.64 -6.51 6.13
CA GLN A 113 6.88 -7.74 6.01
C GLN A 113 5.45 -7.46 5.55
N MET A 114 5.06 -8.12 4.47
CA MET A 114 3.66 -8.22 4.10
C MET A 114 2.96 -9.08 5.15
N ALA A 115 1.81 -8.64 5.64
CA ALA A 115 1.03 -9.43 6.58
C ALA A 115 0.62 -10.75 5.91
N GLN A 116 0.84 -11.87 6.60
CA GLN A 116 0.44 -13.20 6.12
C GLN A 116 -1.08 -13.38 6.17
N PHE A 117 -1.73 -12.67 7.08
CA PHE A 117 -3.18 -12.72 7.28
C PHE A 117 -3.78 -11.34 7.03
N ILE A 118 -4.80 -11.29 6.19
CA ILE A 118 -5.40 -10.08 5.67
C ILE A 118 -6.83 -9.95 6.19
N GLY A 119 -7.17 -8.80 6.74
CA GLY A 119 -8.51 -8.46 7.19
C GLY A 119 -9.32 -7.69 6.16
N LYS A 120 -10.54 -7.35 6.51
CA LYS A 120 -11.46 -6.60 5.66
C LYS A 120 -10.88 -5.25 5.20
N ASP A 121 -11.18 -4.85 3.96
CA ASP A 121 -10.78 -3.55 3.36
C ASP A 121 -9.25 -3.28 3.41
N SER A 122 -8.41 -4.32 3.36
CA SER A 122 -6.97 -4.22 3.60
C SER A 122 -6.09 -4.27 2.35
N LEU A 123 -6.65 -4.55 1.17
CA LEU A 123 -5.90 -4.66 -0.08
C LEU A 123 -6.41 -3.73 -1.17
N VAL A 124 -5.47 -3.17 -1.94
CA VAL A 124 -5.71 -2.61 -3.27
C VAL A 124 -5.04 -3.53 -4.28
N LEU A 125 -5.78 -3.94 -5.30
CA LEU A 125 -5.27 -4.83 -6.36
C LEU A 125 -4.94 -4.04 -7.63
N ILE A 126 -3.86 -4.44 -8.33
CA ILE A 126 -3.48 -3.84 -9.61
C ILE A 126 -3.24 -4.93 -10.64
N HIS A 127 -3.89 -4.81 -11.82
CA HIS A 127 -3.67 -5.68 -12.97
C HIS A 127 -3.98 -4.93 -14.28
N PRO A 128 -3.21 -5.15 -15.37
CA PRO A 128 -3.44 -4.45 -16.65
C PRO A 128 -4.77 -4.80 -17.31
N ASP A 129 -5.25 -6.03 -17.15
CA ASP A 129 -6.43 -6.55 -17.82
C ASP A 129 -7.73 -6.42 -17.02
N PHE A 130 -7.68 -5.77 -15.84
CA PHE A 130 -8.91 -5.50 -15.08
C PHE A 130 -9.88 -4.62 -15.87
N ASN A 131 -11.16 -4.97 -15.80
CA ASN A 131 -12.27 -4.17 -16.30
C ASN A 131 -13.27 -3.87 -15.19
N LYS A 132 -14.24 -3.00 -15.43
CA LYS A 132 -15.21 -2.54 -14.42
C LYS A 132 -16.06 -3.69 -13.85
N LYS A 133 -16.40 -4.71 -14.66
CA LYS A 133 -17.21 -5.85 -14.23
C LYS A 133 -16.45 -6.66 -13.17
N VAL A 134 -15.23 -7.06 -13.48
CA VAL A 134 -14.36 -7.81 -12.56
C VAL A 134 -14.05 -6.97 -11.32
N ALA A 135 -13.70 -5.70 -11.50
CA ALA A 135 -13.40 -4.82 -10.38
C ALA A 135 -14.56 -4.69 -9.39
N LYS A 136 -15.79 -4.61 -9.89
CA LYS A 136 -17.00 -4.59 -9.06
C LYS A 136 -17.16 -5.89 -8.30
N ARG A 137 -17.05 -7.06 -8.96
CA ARG A 137 -17.12 -8.37 -8.30
C ARG A 137 -16.05 -8.51 -7.22
N LEU A 138 -14.80 -8.13 -7.51
CA LEU A 138 -13.70 -8.22 -6.55
C LEU A 138 -13.97 -7.39 -5.28
N THR A 139 -14.55 -6.19 -5.41
CA THR A 139 -14.88 -5.36 -4.23
C THR A 139 -16.14 -5.78 -3.50
N ASP A 140 -17.05 -6.50 -4.16
CA ASP A 140 -18.31 -6.97 -3.56
C ASP A 140 -18.18 -8.36 -2.92
N GLU A 141 -17.37 -9.26 -3.53
CA GLU A 141 -17.30 -10.67 -3.17
C GLU A 141 -16.06 -11.02 -2.32
N VAL A 142 -14.99 -10.20 -2.35
CA VAL A 142 -13.76 -10.44 -1.58
C VAL A 142 -13.61 -9.37 -0.50
N ASP A 143 -14.02 -9.68 0.71
CA ASP A 143 -14.06 -8.76 1.86
C ASP A 143 -12.77 -7.96 2.09
N GLU A 144 -11.61 -8.55 1.79
CA GLU A 144 -10.30 -7.95 1.99
C GLU A 144 -9.94 -6.91 0.92
N VAL A 145 -10.63 -6.93 -0.23
CA VAL A 145 -10.35 -6.02 -1.34
C VAL A 145 -11.08 -4.70 -1.13
N LYS A 146 -10.31 -3.65 -0.88
CA LYS A 146 -10.80 -2.28 -0.72
C LYS A 146 -10.92 -1.53 -2.03
N GLY A 147 -10.04 -1.81 -2.99
CA GLY A 147 -10.02 -1.12 -4.26
C GLY A 147 -9.30 -1.87 -5.36
N VAL A 148 -9.66 -1.57 -6.60
CA VAL A 148 -9.15 -2.24 -7.79
C VAL A 148 -8.68 -1.20 -8.80
N LEU A 149 -7.42 -1.31 -9.19
CA LEU A 149 -6.74 -0.43 -10.13
C LEU A 149 -6.42 -1.20 -11.42
N LYS A 150 -6.69 -0.58 -12.56
CA LYS A 150 -6.19 -1.02 -13.85
C LYS A 150 -4.86 -0.33 -14.17
N GLY A 151 -3.87 -1.09 -14.55
CA GLY A 151 -2.58 -0.60 -15.00
C GLY A 151 -1.48 -1.64 -14.87
N ASN A 152 -0.37 -1.39 -15.52
CA ASN A 152 0.80 -2.25 -15.43
C ASN A 152 1.64 -1.87 -14.20
N PRO A 153 1.80 -2.73 -13.19
CA PRO A 153 2.55 -2.42 -11.98
C PRO A 153 4.06 -2.21 -12.21
N GLN A 154 4.57 -2.59 -13.38
CA GLN A 154 5.98 -2.37 -13.76
C GLN A 154 6.19 -1.00 -14.43
N GLU A 155 5.14 -0.33 -14.86
CA GLU A 155 5.26 1.01 -15.43
C GLU A 155 5.42 2.06 -14.33
N VAL A 156 6.24 3.06 -14.64
CA VAL A 156 6.44 4.18 -13.72
C VAL A 156 5.23 5.10 -13.79
N ASN A 157 4.46 5.08 -12.72
CA ASN A 157 3.32 5.98 -12.54
C ASN A 157 3.82 7.34 -12.09
N GLY A 158 3.12 8.36 -12.56
CA GLY A 158 3.45 9.66 -12.14
C GLY A 158 4.52 10.35 -12.98
N MET A 159 5.01 9.75 -14.02
CA MET A 159 5.90 10.39 -14.99
C MET A 159 5.11 10.96 -16.17
N ILE A 160 5.59 12.08 -16.68
CA ILE A 160 5.12 12.67 -17.93
C ILE A 160 5.68 11.85 -19.10
N ASP A 161 4.81 11.39 -19.97
CA ASP A 161 5.21 10.72 -21.21
C ASP A 161 5.65 11.71 -22.30
N LYS A 162 5.99 11.19 -23.49
CA LYS A 162 6.42 12.01 -24.64
C LYS A 162 5.41 13.06 -25.08
N ASP A 163 4.13 12.79 -24.83
CA ASP A 163 3.00 13.62 -25.25
C ASP A 163 2.51 14.52 -24.11
N SER A 164 3.28 14.69 -23.06
CA SER A 164 2.99 15.49 -21.87
C SER A 164 1.80 15.00 -21.04
N HIS A 165 1.46 13.70 -21.14
CA HIS A 165 0.44 13.09 -20.30
C HIS A 165 1.06 12.46 -19.05
N ILE A 166 0.40 12.65 -17.91
CA ILE A 166 0.78 11.98 -16.66
C ILE A 166 0.20 10.58 -16.67
N LYS A 167 1.08 9.57 -16.60
CA LYS A 167 0.66 8.18 -16.47
C LYS A 167 0.12 7.92 -15.06
N ASN A 168 -1.14 7.50 -14.99
CA ASN A 168 -1.81 7.13 -13.74
C ASN A 168 -2.45 5.75 -13.90
N PHE A 169 -2.61 5.02 -12.77
CA PHE A 169 -3.49 3.87 -12.76
C PHE A 169 -4.95 4.32 -12.79
N GLU A 170 -5.81 3.57 -13.44
CA GLU A 170 -7.26 3.84 -13.44
C GLU A 170 -7.92 3.18 -12.23
N LEU A 171 -8.59 3.93 -11.38
CA LEU A 171 -9.42 3.38 -10.30
C LEU A 171 -10.74 2.88 -10.89
N LEU A 172 -10.93 1.55 -10.93
CA LEU A 172 -12.12 0.92 -11.49
C LEU A 172 -13.24 0.72 -10.47
N SER A 173 -12.89 0.40 -9.22
CA SER A 173 -13.84 0.16 -8.13
C SER A 173 -13.23 0.44 -6.77
N GLY A 174 -14.06 0.83 -5.80
CA GLY A 174 -13.69 0.97 -4.41
C GLY A 174 -12.83 2.20 -4.10
N CYS A 175 -11.84 2.04 -3.22
CA CYS A 175 -10.96 3.10 -2.75
C CYS A 175 -9.50 2.66 -2.76
N CYS A 176 -8.63 3.48 -3.33
CA CYS A 176 -7.20 3.19 -3.44
C CYS A 176 -6.32 3.97 -2.45
N ASN A 177 -6.91 4.63 -1.45
CA ASN A 177 -6.12 5.30 -0.43
C ASN A 177 -5.34 4.29 0.41
N ARG A 178 -4.03 4.53 0.57
CA ARG A 178 -3.08 3.69 1.33
C ARG A 178 -2.23 4.56 2.23
N SER A 179 -1.75 3.95 3.30
CA SER A 179 -0.85 4.59 4.26
C SER A 179 0.46 3.81 4.35
N ASP A 180 1.56 4.48 4.06
CA ASP A 180 2.90 3.96 4.30
C ASP A 180 3.45 4.59 5.58
N VAL A 181 3.88 3.75 6.53
CA VAL A 181 4.49 4.19 7.79
C VAL A 181 5.95 3.78 7.81
N MET A 182 6.82 4.76 7.88
CA MET A 182 8.27 4.58 7.88
C MET A 182 8.84 4.88 9.25
N ARG A 183 9.75 4.02 9.70
CA ARG A 183 10.57 4.26 10.90
C ARG A 183 11.67 5.27 10.59
N THR A 184 11.97 6.13 11.54
CA THR A 184 13.14 7.01 11.48
C THR A 184 14.10 6.68 12.62
N LEU A 185 15.31 7.24 12.58
CA LEU A 185 16.26 7.20 13.69
C LEU A 185 16.15 8.44 14.59
N ILE A 186 15.22 9.33 14.29
CA ILE A 186 14.98 10.53 15.10
C ILE A 186 14.26 10.12 16.37
N LYS A 187 14.83 10.47 17.52
CA LYS A 187 14.22 10.28 18.84
C LYS A 187 13.44 11.51 19.26
N ASN A 188 12.25 11.30 19.78
CA ASN A 188 11.45 12.31 20.44
C ASN A 188 10.90 11.71 21.74
N ASN A 189 11.32 12.25 22.91
CA ASN A 189 10.97 11.70 24.24
C ASN A 189 11.26 10.19 24.36
N ASP A 190 12.45 9.76 23.95
CA ASP A 190 12.93 8.36 23.91
C ASP A 190 12.18 7.42 22.95
N GLU A 191 11.19 7.89 22.22
CA GLU A 191 10.51 7.12 21.17
C GLU A 191 11.06 7.46 19.79
N MET A 192 11.22 6.42 18.94
CA MET A 192 11.57 6.61 17.54
C MET A 192 10.39 7.21 16.79
N GLU A 193 10.61 8.38 16.19
CA GLU A 193 9.61 9.02 15.36
C GLU A 193 9.27 8.17 14.11
N LYS A 194 8.04 8.30 13.67
CA LYS A 194 7.53 7.66 12.45
C LYS A 194 7.03 8.73 11.48
N ILE A 195 7.21 8.48 10.21
CA ILE A 195 6.62 9.27 9.12
C ILE A 195 5.43 8.48 8.58
N ILE A 196 4.27 9.13 8.52
CA ILE A 196 3.04 8.58 7.97
C ILE A 196 2.74 9.32 6.67
N ILE A 197 2.63 8.57 5.58
CA ILE A 197 2.26 9.11 4.27
C ILE A 197 0.98 8.44 3.82
N ASN A 198 -0.10 9.22 3.75
CA ASN A 198 -1.36 8.80 3.16
C ASN A 198 -1.39 9.23 1.70
N LYS A 199 -1.72 8.30 0.80
CA LYS A 199 -1.71 8.57 -0.64
C LYS A 199 -2.82 7.82 -1.38
N ASP A 200 -3.34 8.42 -2.43
CA ASP A 200 -4.23 7.78 -3.39
C ASP A 200 -3.37 7.01 -4.41
N GLN A 201 -3.27 5.71 -4.26
CA GLN A 201 -2.31 4.87 -5.01
C GLN A 201 -2.42 5.02 -6.54
N HIS A 202 -3.58 5.37 -7.07
CA HIS A 202 -3.74 5.53 -8.52
C HIS A 202 -2.87 6.65 -9.11
N LYS A 203 -2.44 7.63 -8.31
CA LYS A 203 -1.60 8.77 -8.74
C LYS A 203 -0.10 8.53 -8.56
N TYR A 204 0.30 7.58 -7.75
CA TYR A 204 1.70 7.43 -7.35
C TYR A 204 2.28 6.11 -7.83
N HIS A 205 3.58 6.15 -8.14
CA HIS A 205 4.34 4.93 -8.40
C HIS A 205 4.32 4.00 -7.18
N ILE A 206 4.39 2.68 -7.45
CA ILE A 206 4.48 1.67 -6.40
C ILE A 206 5.91 1.67 -5.86
N GLU A 207 6.11 2.31 -4.73
CA GLU A 207 7.37 2.20 -3.99
C GLU A 207 7.26 1.05 -2.98
N VAL A 208 8.28 0.20 -2.98
CA VAL A 208 8.41 -0.85 -1.97
C VAL A 208 9.05 -0.22 -0.73
N ALA A 209 8.28 -0.07 0.33
CA ALA A 209 8.68 0.62 1.56
C ALA A 209 9.99 0.14 2.25
N PRO A 210 10.49 -1.11 2.09
CA PRO A 210 11.80 -1.50 2.62
C PRO A 210 12.91 -0.56 2.21
N THR A 211 12.94 -0.18 0.93
CA THR A 211 14.02 0.67 0.39
C THR A 211 13.95 2.11 0.89
N THR A 212 12.76 2.62 1.20
CA THR A 212 12.60 3.99 1.70
C THR A 212 13.14 4.11 3.13
N GLY A 213 12.88 3.11 3.99
CA GLY A 213 13.44 3.07 5.35
C GLY A 213 14.97 3.06 5.35
N GLU A 214 15.61 2.28 4.48
CA GLU A 214 17.07 2.27 4.33
C GLU A 214 17.62 3.60 3.85
N LYS A 215 16.94 4.27 2.92
CA LYS A 215 17.34 5.60 2.46
C LYS A 215 17.34 6.62 3.61
N LEU A 216 16.30 6.60 4.46
CA LEU A 216 16.22 7.48 5.61
C LEU A 216 17.30 7.19 6.66
N ILE A 217 17.65 5.92 6.89
CA ILE A 217 18.75 5.52 7.78
C ILE A 217 20.10 6.02 7.25
N LYS A 218 20.35 5.83 5.96
CA LYS A 218 21.59 6.32 5.32
C LYS A 218 21.70 7.85 5.39
N LEU A 219 20.58 8.54 5.13
CA LEU A 219 20.51 10.00 5.23
C LEU A 219 20.77 10.47 6.67
N HIS A 220 20.17 9.80 7.66
CA HIS A 220 20.39 10.11 9.08
C HIS A 220 21.88 10.02 9.43
N ASN A 221 22.52 8.88 9.12
CA ASN A 221 23.92 8.67 9.42
C ASN A 221 24.82 9.70 8.72
N TYR A 222 24.49 10.08 7.48
CA TYR A 222 25.20 11.14 6.78
C TYR A 222 25.08 12.49 7.49
N LEU A 223 23.87 12.87 7.89
CA LEU A 223 23.61 14.14 8.56
C LEU A 223 24.25 14.22 9.94
N GLU A 224 24.26 13.13 10.72
CA GLU A 224 24.92 13.06 12.05
C GLU A 224 26.45 13.20 11.95
N ASN A 225 27.05 12.70 10.85
CA ASN A 225 28.49 12.79 10.62
C ASN A 225 28.91 14.03 9.82
N SER A 226 27.99 14.94 9.54
CA SER A 226 28.23 16.14 8.74
C SER A 226 28.01 17.41 9.56
N ASN A 227 28.86 18.42 9.32
CA ASN A 227 28.67 19.75 9.91
C ASN A 227 27.72 20.63 9.07
N ILE A 228 26.62 20.05 8.59
CA ILE A 228 25.67 20.77 7.74
C ILE A 228 24.80 21.70 8.60
N LYS A 229 24.75 22.98 8.19
CA LYS A 229 23.84 23.95 8.79
C LYS A 229 22.40 23.60 8.43
N LYS A 230 21.54 23.44 9.44
CA LYS A 230 20.13 23.05 9.27
C LYS A 230 19.22 24.23 8.85
N GLY A 231 19.58 24.94 7.80
CA GLY A 231 18.80 26.03 7.23
C GLY A 231 17.74 25.55 6.23
N THR A 232 17.85 25.98 4.97
CA THR A 232 16.94 25.56 3.90
C THR A 232 17.50 24.34 3.15
N ALA A 233 16.71 23.31 2.98
CA ALA A 233 17.01 22.17 2.12
C ALA A 233 16.04 22.11 0.92
N ILE A 234 16.46 21.42 -0.15
CA ILE A 234 15.63 21.16 -1.32
C ILE A 234 15.55 19.64 -1.52
N ASP A 235 14.33 19.11 -1.56
CA ASP A 235 14.03 17.75 -1.98
C ASP A 235 13.65 17.84 -3.47
N GLY A 236 14.65 17.64 -4.34
CA GLY A 236 14.58 18.00 -5.75
C GLY A 236 13.77 17.06 -6.64
N MET A 237 13.48 15.84 -6.18
CA MET A 237 12.60 14.84 -6.80
C MET A 237 11.85 14.16 -5.67
N CYS A 238 10.95 14.91 -5.05
CA CYS A 238 10.41 14.56 -3.75
C CYS A 238 9.46 13.34 -3.77
N GLY A 239 8.84 13.01 -4.91
CA GLY A 239 7.87 11.93 -5.02
C GLY A 239 6.80 12.04 -3.93
N ASN A 240 6.75 11.07 -3.03
CA ASN A 240 5.83 11.09 -1.88
C ASN A 240 6.26 12.01 -0.72
N GLY A 241 7.37 12.74 -0.87
CA GLY A 241 7.86 13.71 0.11
C GLY A 241 8.56 13.12 1.34
N SER A 242 8.83 11.82 1.38
CA SER A 242 9.38 11.15 2.57
C SER A 242 10.70 11.74 3.05
N ILE A 243 11.60 12.08 2.13
CA ILE A 243 12.92 12.67 2.45
C ILE A 243 12.75 14.08 2.98
N GLY A 244 11.96 14.93 2.31
CA GLY A 244 11.72 16.30 2.76
C GLY A 244 11.02 16.36 4.13
N ILE A 245 10.03 15.49 4.38
CA ILE A 245 9.38 15.37 5.68
C ILE A 245 10.40 14.93 6.75
N TYR A 246 11.28 13.98 6.40
CA TYR A 246 12.35 13.55 7.29
C TYR A 246 13.28 14.71 7.67
N LEU A 247 13.71 15.52 6.70
CA LEU A 247 14.60 16.68 6.94
C LEU A 247 13.94 17.71 7.86
N LEU A 248 12.65 18.00 7.69
CA LEU A 248 11.91 18.87 8.63
C LEU A 248 11.91 18.31 10.06
N LYS A 249 11.67 17.00 10.21
CA LYS A 249 11.70 16.33 11.53
C LYS A 249 13.11 16.27 12.13
N TYR A 250 14.13 16.19 11.30
CA TYR A 250 15.52 16.21 11.72
C TYR A 250 15.99 17.60 12.19
N GLY A 251 15.23 18.66 11.87
CA GLY A 251 15.45 20.02 12.39
C GLY A 251 15.88 21.04 11.34
N PHE A 252 15.73 20.77 10.05
CA PHE A 252 15.89 21.83 9.05
C PHE A 252 14.77 22.86 9.19
N GLU A 253 15.13 24.14 9.07
CA GLU A 253 14.20 25.26 9.25
C GLU A 253 13.14 25.31 8.15
N LYS A 254 13.54 24.90 6.92
CA LYS A 254 12.71 24.94 5.73
C LYS A 254 13.09 23.83 4.77
N VAL A 255 12.11 23.20 4.15
CA VAL A 255 12.31 22.29 3.02
C VAL A 255 11.46 22.73 1.84
N ILE A 256 12.07 22.79 0.68
CA ILE A 256 11.40 23.03 -0.60
C ILE A 256 11.21 21.67 -1.26
N PHE A 257 9.94 21.28 -1.45
CA PHE A 257 9.59 20.07 -2.18
C PHE A 257 9.45 20.44 -3.66
N ASN A 258 10.15 19.74 -4.50
CA ASN A 258 10.07 19.92 -5.95
C ASN A 258 9.91 18.57 -6.63
N ASP A 259 8.94 18.47 -7.51
CA ASP A 259 8.70 17.32 -8.37
C ASP A 259 8.11 17.76 -9.70
N VAL A 260 7.97 16.84 -10.65
CA VAL A 260 7.35 17.09 -11.96
C VAL A 260 5.82 17.21 -11.89
N TYR A 261 5.22 17.00 -10.73
CA TYR A 261 3.80 17.12 -10.45
C TYR A 261 3.40 18.50 -9.96
#